data_a4e707de15c07500fab6358cd770aab1
#
_entry.id   a4e707de15c07500fab6358cd770aab1
#
_cell.length_a   1.000
_cell.length_b   1.000
_cell.length_c   1.000
_cell.angle_alpha   90.00
_cell.angle_beta   90.00
_cell.angle_gamma   90.00
#
_symmetry.space_group_name_H-M   'P 1'
#
loop_
_entity.id
_entity.type
_entity.pdbx_description
1 polymer ?
#
loop_
_entity_poly.entity_id
_entity_poly.type
_entity_poly.pdbx_seq_one_letter_code
_entity_poly.pdbx_strand_id
1 'polypeptide(L)'
;MSLTTSHVVPAPRELVWDWHTRTGALTRLTPPFAPITPVTQADKLSDGTTILALPAGLKWVARHDLSNYRRGHRFTDVCTSAPIKLLANWRHVHEFADHPDGTLVTDSVTTRVPGAALKSMFAYRQQQLINDISFLDRIAHLQPEQPLTVAVTGSRGLVGRALSAQLTTAGHEVIQLVRKNPKPGQREWDPFSPDPDLLDGVDVLV
;
A
#
# COMPACT_ATOMS: atom_id res chain seq x y z
N MET A 1 16.41 -16.09 11.38
CA MET A 1 16.63 -16.31 9.94
C MET A 1 16.50 -14.98 9.23
N SER A 2 17.12 -14.82 8.07
CA SER A 2 16.99 -13.63 7.24
C SER A 2 16.62 -14.00 5.81
N LEU A 3 15.83 -13.15 5.17
CA LEU A 3 15.54 -13.21 3.74
C LEU A 3 15.96 -11.86 3.16
N THR A 4 16.79 -11.88 2.12
CA THR A 4 17.06 -10.67 1.34
C THR A 4 16.70 -10.95 -0.11
N THR A 5 16.00 -10.04 -0.74
CA THR A 5 15.58 -10.13 -2.14
C THR A 5 15.63 -8.76 -2.77
N SER A 6 16.03 -8.70 -4.05
CA SER A 6 16.16 -7.44 -4.78
C SER A 6 15.54 -7.57 -6.16
N HIS A 7 15.06 -6.46 -6.69
CA HIS A 7 14.54 -6.35 -8.05
C HIS A 7 14.70 -4.92 -8.55
N VAL A 8 14.71 -4.76 -9.87
CA VAL A 8 14.76 -3.45 -10.53
C VAL A 8 13.35 -3.04 -10.94
N VAL A 9 12.95 -1.84 -10.54
CA VAL A 9 11.71 -1.18 -10.97
C VAL A 9 12.09 -0.18 -12.07
N PRO A 10 11.46 -0.22 -13.27
CA PRO A 10 11.85 0.62 -14.40
C PRO A 10 11.32 2.05 -14.25
N ALA A 11 11.75 2.75 -13.21
CA ALA A 11 11.37 4.14 -12.93
C ALA A 11 12.41 4.83 -12.02
N PRO A 12 12.49 6.17 -12.04
CA PRO A 12 13.35 6.93 -11.14
C PRO A 12 13.03 6.66 -9.67
N ARG A 13 14.06 6.65 -8.83
CA ARG A 13 13.95 6.33 -7.40
C ARG A 13 12.93 7.20 -6.65
N GLU A 14 12.84 8.47 -6.97
CA GLU A 14 11.87 9.38 -6.35
C GLU A 14 10.44 8.96 -6.64
N LEU A 15 10.12 8.57 -7.87
CA LEU A 15 8.79 8.08 -8.23
C LEU A 15 8.44 6.79 -7.49
N VAL A 16 9.37 5.83 -7.43
CA VAL A 16 9.19 4.57 -6.70
C VAL A 16 9.03 4.82 -5.20
N TRP A 17 9.81 5.75 -4.64
CA TRP A 17 9.68 6.16 -3.24
C TRP A 17 8.32 6.80 -2.97
N ASP A 18 7.90 7.78 -3.78
CA ASP A 18 6.63 8.48 -3.61
C ASP A 18 5.44 7.53 -3.71
N TRP A 19 5.50 6.56 -4.61
CA TRP A 19 4.50 5.50 -4.70
C TRP A 19 4.34 4.77 -3.35
N HIS A 20 5.42 4.48 -2.63
CA HIS A 20 5.38 3.82 -1.31
C HIS A 20 4.81 4.71 -0.21
N THR A 21 4.92 6.03 -0.34
CA THR A 21 4.35 6.98 0.65
C THR A 21 2.85 7.15 0.53
N ARG A 22 2.26 6.81 -0.63
CA ARG A 22 0.85 7.05 -0.92
C ARG A 22 -0.05 6.04 -0.25
N THR A 23 -1.24 6.50 0.14
CA THR A 23 -2.32 5.63 0.63
C THR A 23 -2.63 4.56 -0.42
N GLY A 24 -2.82 3.31 -0.01
CA GLY A 24 -3.06 2.19 -0.91
C GLY A 24 -1.83 1.32 -1.19
N ALA A 25 -0.59 1.84 -1.04
CA ALA A 25 0.63 1.06 -1.29
C ALA A 25 0.66 -0.25 -0.50
N LEU A 26 0.31 -0.20 0.79
CA LEU A 26 0.21 -1.40 1.62
C LEU A 26 -0.82 -2.40 1.07
N THR A 27 -1.98 -1.92 0.63
CA THR A 27 -3.03 -2.77 0.05
C THR A 27 -2.56 -3.42 -1.25
N ARG A 28 -1.89 -2.67 -2.12
CA ARG A 28 -1.31 -3.18 -3.37
C ARG A 28 -0.23 -4.23 -3.11
N LEU A 29 0.61 -4.02 -2.12
CA LEU A 29 1.70 -4.93 -1.76
C LEU A 29 1.27 -6.09 -0.85
N THR A 30 0.01 -6.15 -0.43
CA THR A 30 -0.50 -7.28 0.38
C THR A 30 -1.08 -8.35 -0.54
N PRO A 31 -0.46 -9.56 -0.60
CA PRO A 31 -0.95 -10.62 -1.47
C PRO A 31 -2.36 -11.06 -1.10
N PRO A 32 -3.27 -11.25 -2.07
CA PRO A 32 -4.64 -11.66 -1.81
C PRO A 32 -4.77 -13.10 -1.25
N PHE A 33 -3.72 -13.91 -1.43
CA PHE A 33 -3.64 -15.28 -0.89
C PHE A 33 -3.07 -15.35 0.53
N ALA A 34 -2.51 -14.23 1.03
CA ALA A 34 -1.99 -14.20 2.40
C ALA A 34 -3.16 -13.97 3.39
N PRO A 35 -3.17 -14.65 4.54
CA PRO A 35 -4.24 -14.50 5.54
C PRO A 35 -4.03 -13.23 6.38
N ILE A 36 -3.79 -12.11 5.72
CA ILE A 36 -3.57 -10.79 6.33
C ILE A 36 -4.42 -9.75 5.61
N THR A 37 -4.97 -8.82 6.37
CA THR A 37 -5.79 -7.74 5.80
C THR A 37 -5.31 -6.40 6.34
N PRO A 38 -4.93 -5.45 5.48
CA PRO A 38 -4.63 -4.07 5.88
C PRO A 38 -5.84 -3.43 6.58
N VAL A 39 -5.62 -2.89 7.78
CA VAL A 39 -6.62 -2.14 8.57
C VAL A 39 -6.27 -0.67 8.58
N THR A 40 -4.99 -0.37 8.84
CA THR A 40 -4.45 0.98 8.85
C THR A 40 -3.09 0.95 8.17
N GLN A 41 -2.88 1.82 7.20
CA GLN A 41 -1.56 2.09 6.64
C GLN A 41 -0.95 3.27 7.40
N ALA A 42 0.35 3.22 7.62
CA ALA A 42 1.10 4.34 8.18
C ALA A 42 1.00 5.56 7.24
N ASP A 43 0.75 6.72 7.82
CA ASP A 43 0.71 8.02 7.13
C ASP A 43 2.12 8.55 6.81
N LYS A 44 3.13 8.04 7.50
CA LYS A 44 4.55 8.38 7.29
C LYS A 44 5.43 7.15 7.32
N LEU A 45 6.40 7.10 6.42
CA LEU A 45 7.41 6.03 6.40
C LEU A 45 8.52 6.22 7.45
N SER A 46 8.60 7.40 8.08
CA SER A 46 9.59 7.70 9.11
C SER A 46 9.27 7.05 10.46
N ASP A 47 8.05 7.26 10.95
CA ASP A 47 7.62 6.94 12.33
C ASP A 47 6.16 6.48 12.44
N GLY A 48 5.51 6.22 11.31
CA GLY A 48 4.13 5.80 11.24
C GLY A 48 3.87 4.40 11.81
N THR A 49 2.59 4.08 11.99
CA THR A 49 2.14 2.78 12.48
C THR A 49 1.20 2.13 11.48
N THR A 50 1.50 0.91 11.11
CA THR A 50 0.67 0.05 10.25
C THR A 50 -0.01 -1.02 11.09
N ILE A 51 -1.29 -1.28 10.82
CA ILE A 51 -2.05 -2.35 11.49
C ILE A 51 -2.59 -3.31 10.43
N LEU A 52 -2.26 -4.59 10.61
CA LEU A 52 -2.80 -5.69 9.81
C LEU A 52 -3.65 -6.59 10.69
N ALA A 53 -4.83 -6.96 10.20
CA ALA A 53 -5.63 -8.00 10.83
C ALA A 53 -5.14 -9.37 10.37
N LEU A 54 -5.08 -10.31 11.32
CA LEU A 54 -4.72 -11.71 11.13
C LEU A 54 -5.91 -12.60 11.51
N PRO A 55 -5.89 -13.90 11.13
CA PRO A 55 -6.87 -14.88 11.60
C PRO A 55 -6.99 -14.90 13.12
N ALA A 56 -8.12 -15.40 13.60
CA ALA A 56 -8.44 -15.50 15.03
C ALA A 56 -8.44 -14.16 15.80
N GLY A 57 -8.69 -13.04 15.11
CA GLY A 57 -8.78 -11.72 15.73
C GLY A 57 -7.43 -11.11 16.15
N LEU A 58 -6.33 -11.74 15.77
CA LEU A 58 -5.01 -11.22 16.08
C LEU A 58 -4.71 -9.97 15.26
N LYS A 59 -3.88 -9.09 15.80
CA LYS A 59 -3.41 -7.88 15.13
C LYS A 59 -1.88 -7.86 15.05
N TRP A 60 -1.38 -7.58 13.87
CA TRP A 60 0.02 -7.24 13.64
C TRP A 60 0.14 -5.73 13.63
N VAL A 61 0.82 -5.18 14.60
CA VAL A 61 1.15 -3.76 14.67
C VAL A 61 2.62 -3.60 14.30
N ALA A 62 2.88 -2.98 13.15
CA ALA A 62 4.21 -2.64 12.69
C ALA A 62 4.44 -1.15 12.89
N ARG A 63 5.55 -0.78 13.52
CA ARG A 63 6.00 0.61 13.67
C ARG A 63 7.20 0.86 12.78
N HIS A 64 7.21 2.02 12.14
CA HIS A 64 8.38 2.48 11.41
C HIS A 64 9.47 2.94 12.39
N ASP A 65 10.71 2.56 12.11
CA ASP A 65 11.88 2.85 12.94
C ASP A 65 12.60 4.10 12.41
N LEU A 66 12.35 5.23 13.07
CA LEU A 66 12.92 6.53 12.71
C LEU A 66 14.45 6.53 12.70
N SER A 67 15.10 5.74 13.58
CA SER A 67 16.56 5.67 13.67
C SER A 67 17.23 5.12 12.40
N ASN A 68 16.48 4.38 11.60
CA ASN A 68 16.93 3.79 10.34
C ASN A 68 16.26 4.42 9.10
N TYR A 69 15.56 5.54 9.28
CA TYR A 69 14.91 6.24 8.20
C TYR A 69 15.89 7.14 7.44
N ARG A 70 15.83 7.06 6.11
CA ARG A 70 16.52 7.98 5.20
C ARG A 70 15.59 8.26 4.02
N ARG A 71 15.03 9.46 3.98
CA ARG A 71 14.08 9.87 2.93
C ARG A 71 14.63 9.56 1.53
N GLY A 72 13.79 8.95 0.70
CA GLY A 72 14.13 8.55 -0.66
C GLY A 72 15.03 7.31 -0.76
N HIS A 73 15.53 6.75 0.33
CA HIS A 73 16.51 5.66 0.31
C HIS A 73 16.20 4.47 1.21
N ARG A 74 15.61 4.70 2.38
CA ARG A 74 15.39 3.62 3.34
C ARG A 74 14.28 3.93 4.32
N PHE A 75 13.46 2.92 4.59
CA PHE A 75 12.63 2.86 5.78
C PHE A 75 12.60 1.43 6.35
N THR A 76 12.22 1.32 7.60
CA THR A 76 12.20 0.03 8.30
C THR A 76 10.91 -0.09 9.09
N ASP A 77 10.27 -1.25 9.04
CA ASP A 77 9.15 -1.59 9.90
C ASP A 77 9.50 -2.73 10.87
N VAL A 78 8.98 -2.64 12.10
CA VAL A 78 9.22 -3.61 13.17
C VAL A 78 7.88 -3.99 13.79
N CYS A 79 7.63 -5.30 13.92
CA CYS A 79 6.44 -5.78 14.63
C CYS A 79 6.57 -5.51 16.14
N THR A 80 5.56 -4.83 16.71
CA THR A 80 5.56 -4.43 18.12
C THR A 80 4.47 -5.12 18.96
N SER A 81 3.45 -5.74 18.33
CA SER A 81 2.33 -6.36 19.03
C SER A 81 2.61 -7.80 19.51
N ALA A 82 2.30 -8.08 20.76
CA ALA A 82 2.26 -9.46 21.24
C ALA A 82 0.94 -10.15 20.78
N PRO A 83 0.91 -11.47 20.55
CA PRO A 83 2.04 -12.41 20.63
C PRO A 83 2.93 -12.44 19.38
N ILE A 84 2.55 -11.73 18.31
CA ILE A 84 3.22 -11.80 16.99
C ILE A 84 4.69 -11.39 17.09
N LYS A 85 4.99 -10.34 17.86
CA LYS A 85 6.38 -9.91 18.11
C LYS A 85 7.25 -11.06 18.62
N LEU A 86 6.73 -11.85 19.56
CA LEU A 86 7.47 -12.98 20.16
C LEU A 86 7.62 -14.14 19.16
N LEU A 87 6.57 -14.42 18.39
CA LEU A 87 6.54 -15.54 17.44
C LEU A 87 7.35 -15.25 16.17
N ALA A 88 7.14 -14.11 15.57
CA ALA A 88 7.76 -13.75 14.30
C ALA A 88 9.09 -12.99 14.45
N ASN A 89 9.25 -12.15 15.47
CA ASN A 89 10.41 -11.26 15.65
C ASN A 89 10.76 -10.54 14.35
N TRP A 90 9.78 -9.82 13.81
CA TRP A 90 9.85 -9.24 12.47
C TRP A 90 10.53 -7.88 12.48
N ARG A 91 11.52 -7.73 11.61
CA ARG A 91 12.13 -6.48 11.20
C ARG A 91 12.32 -6.52 9.69
N HIS A 92 11.77 -5.55 8.99
CA HIS A 92 11.82 -5.46 7.54
C HIS A 92 12.43 -4.10 7.13
N VAL A 93 13.51 -4.16 6.40
CA VAL A 93 14.22 -3.00 5.86
C VAL A 93 13.94 -2.92 4.37
N HIS A 94 13.46 -1.76 3.93
CA HIS A 94 13.29 -1.40 2.54
C HIS A 94 14.40 -0.43 2.13
N GLU A 95 15.14 -0.75 1.08
CA GLU A 95 16.19 0.09 0.53
C GLU A 95 15.94 0.38 -0.94
N PHE A 96 16.20 1.62 -1.33
CA PHE A 96 16.02 2.14 -2.68
C PHE A 96 17.32 2.77 -3.14
N ALA A 97 17.90 2.26 -4.21
CA ALA A 97 19.13 2.77 -4.81
C ALA A 97 18.93 3.05 -6.31
N ASP A 98 19.64 4.03 -6.81
CA ASP A 98 19.65 4.31 -8.25
C ASP A 98 20.29 3.12 -9.00
N HIS A 99 19.72 2.78 -10.15
CA HIS A 99 20.18 1.70 -11.02
C HIS A 99 20.12 2.20 -12.48
N PRO A 100 21.01 1.75 -13.39
CA PRO A 100 20.98 2.17 -14.80
C PRO A 100 19.62 1.99 -15.49
N ASP A 101 18.90 0.92 -15.13
CA ASP A 101 17.58 0.59 -15.67
C ASP A 101 16.41 1.07 -14.79
N GLY A 102 16.64 1.98 -13.82
CA GLY A 102 15.61 2.52 -12.94
C GLY A 102 15.99 2.55 -11.47
N THR A 103 15.28 1.80 -10.61
CA THR A 103 15.51 1.75 -9.16
C THR A 103 15.72 0.31 -8.70
N LEU A 104 16.85 0.06 -8.04
CA LEU A 104 17.06 -1.18 -7.31
C LEU A 104 16.33 -1.09 -5.96
N VAL A 105 15.31 -1.92 -5.79
CA VAL A 105 14.59 -2.10 -4.52
C VAL A 105 15.10 -3.36 -3.86
N THR A 106 15.54 -3.24 -2.60
CA THR A 106 16.01 -4.36 -1.78
C THR A 106 15.18 -4.46 -0.53
N ASP A 107 14.56 -5.62 -0.32
CA ASP A 107 13.84 -5.99 0.89
C ASP A 107 14.71 -6.94 1.72
N SER A 108 15.00 -6.55 2.97
CA SER A 108 15.76 -7.37 3.92
C SER A 108 14.92 -7.64 5.16
N VAL A 109 14.55 -8.90 5.37
CA VAL A 109 13.71 -9.33 6.49
C VAL A 109 14.50 -10.18 7.47
N THR A 110 14.52 -9.75 8.72
CA THR A 110 14.98 -10.56 9.85
C THR A 110 13.76 -11.06 10.62
N THR A 111 13.61 -12.37 10.72
CA THR A 111 12.41 -12.98 11.33
C THR A 111 12.68 -14.42 11.79
N ARG A 112 11.78 -14.95 12.63
CA ARG A 112 11.72 -16.37 12.97
C ARG A 112 10.86 -17.18 11.98
N VAL A 113 10.10 -16.50 11.12
CA VAL A 113 9.31 -17.15 10.06
C VAL A 113 10.27 -17.78 9.04
N PRO A 114 10.07 -19.04 8.64
CA PRO A 114 10.92 -19.69 7.64
C PRO A 114 10.91 -18.92 6.30
N GLY A 115 12.08 -18.67 5.73
CA GLY A 115 12.21 -17.91 4.47
C GLY A 115 11.42 -18.51 3.31
N ALA A 116 11.27 -19.84 3.26
CA ALA A 116 10.45 -20.52 2.24
C ALA A 116 8.98 -20.05 2.26
N ALA A 117 8.43 -19.76 3.45
CA ALA A 117 7.06 -19.26 3.61
C ALA A 117 6.89 -17.82 3.13
N LEU A 118 7.98 -17.07 3.00
CA LEU A 118 7.98 -15.68 2.58
C LEU A 118 8.20 -15.48 1.08
N LYS A 119 8.77 -16.46 0.40
CA LYS A 119 9.17 -16.34 -1.03
C LYS A 119 8.03 -15.90 -1.94
N SER A 120 6.88 -16.55 -1.85
CA SER A 120 5.71 -16.22 -2.69
C SER A 120 5.17 -14.83 -2.39
N MET A 121 5.19 -14.41 -1.13
CA MET A 121 4.76 -13.08 -0.72
C MET A 121 5.67 -12.00 -1.31
N PHE A 122 6.99 -12.17 -1.21
CA PHE A 122 7.94 -11.20 -1.76
C PHE A 122 7.97 -11.21 -3.29
N ALA A 123 7.81 -12.36 -3.94
CA ALA A 123 7.65 -12.44 -5.38
C ALA A 123 6.40 -11.67 -5.86
N TYR A 124 5.28 -11.81 -5.15
CA TYR A 124 4.08 -11.03 -5.43
C TYR A 124 4.33 -9.52 -5.29
N ARG A 125 4.95 -9.09 -4.18
CA ARG A 125 5.24 -7.67 -3.92
C ARG A 125 6.08 -7.04 -5.03
N GLN A 126 7.14 -7.74 -5.44
CA GLN A 126 8.03 -7.31 -6.52
C GLN A 126 7.26 -7.15 -7.84
N GLN A 127 6.53 -8.19 -8.24
CA GLN A 127 5.77 -8.16 -9.49
C GLN A 127 4.67 -7.11 -9.46
N GLN A 128 3.98 -6.95 -8.33
CA GLN A 128 2.92 -5.96 -8.17
C GLN A 128 3.46 -4.54 -8.31
N LEU A 129 4.59 -4.22 -7.67
CA LEU A 129 5.21 -2.91 -7.76
C LEU A 129 5.66 -2.60 -9.20
N ILE A 130 6.34 -3.55 -9.85
CA ILE A 130 6.76 -3.41 -11.24
C ILE A 130 5.55 -3.17 -12.15
N ASN A 131 4.49 -3.96 -11.99
CA ASN A 131 3.29 -3.85 -12.80
C ASN A 131 2.58 -2.50 -12.61
N ASP A 132 2.45 -2.04 -11.38
CA ASP A 132 1.80 -0.76 -11.08
C ASP A 132 2.58 0.42 -11.67
N ILE A 133 3.89 0.45 -11.48
CA ILE A 133 4.75 1.50 -12.03
C ILE A 133 4.76 1.46 -13.56
N SER A 134 4.91 0.27 -14.15
CA SER A 134 4.88 0.14 -15.62
C SER A 134 3.51 0.47 -16.21
N PHE A 135 2.43 0.25 -15.48
CA PHE A 135 1.09 0.69 -15.89
C PHE A 135 1.01 2.21 -15.92
N LEU A 136 1.47 2.89 -14.87
CA LEU A 136 1.48 4.35 -14.81
C LEU A 136 2.31 4.98 -15.93
N ASP A 137 3.46 4.40 -16.24
CA ASP A 137 4.29 4.82 -17.37
C ASP A 137 3.56 4.69 -18.71
N ARG A 138 2.92 3.54 -18.96
CA ARG A 138 2.16 3.31 -20.20
C ARG A 138 1.02 4.29 -20.41
N ILE A 139 0.35 4.73 -19.35
CA ILE A 139 -0.76 5.68 -19.42
C ILE A 139 -0.35 7.13 -19.14
N ALA A 140 0.96 7.42 -19.03
CA ALA A 140 1.45 8.74 -18.67
C ALA A 140 0.92 9.85 -19.62
N HIS A 141 0.79 9.53 -20.91
CA HIS A 141 0.24 10.44 -21.92
C HIS A 141 -1.28 10.71 -21.77
N LEU A 142 -1.98 9.92 -20.96
CA LEU A 142 -3.41 10.08 -20.65
C LEU A 142 -3.63 10.69 -19.26
N GLN A 143 -2.56 10.88 -18.49
CA GLN A 143 -2.69 11.41 -17.14
C GLN A 143 -3.14 12.88 -17.18
N PRO A 144 -4.10 13.27 -16.36
CA PRO A 144 -4.50 14.65 -16.23
C PRO A 144 -3.37 15.48 -15.58
N GLU A 145 -3.33 16.78 -15.90
CA GLU A 145 -2.34 17.70 -15.29
C GLU A 145 -2.49 17.83 -13.77
N GLN A 146 -3.70 17.63 -13.26
CA GLN A 146 -4.03 17.68 -11.84
C GLN A 146 -4.59 16.34 -11.35
N PRO A 147 -4.37 15.97 -10.10
CA PRO A 147 -5.01 14.80 -9.51
C PRO A 147 -6.54 14.88 -9.64
N LEU A 148 -7.15 13.77 -10.02
CA LEU A 148 -8.61 13.65 -10.06
C LEU A 148 -9.16 13.24 -8.70
N THR A 149 -10.38 13.70 -8.39
CA THR A 149 -11.21 13.18 -7.31
C THR A 149 -12.16 12.12 -7.87
N VAL A 150 -11.95 10.86 -7.49
CA VAL A 150 -12.71 9.72 -8.01
C VAL A 150 -13.62 9.16 -6.93
N ALA A 151 -14.94 9.20 -7.17
CA ALA A 151 -15.91 8.52 -6.31
C ALA A 151 -16.02 7.04 -6.74
N VAL A 152 -15.90 6.12 -5.78
CA VAL A 152 -15.90 4.67 -6.05
C VAL A 152 -17.02 3.99 -5.29
N THR A 153 -17.98 3.39 -6.04
CA THR A 153 -19.00 2.49 -5.49
C THR A 153 -18.43 1.11 -5.26
N GLY A 154 -19.03 0.32 -4.37
CA GLY A 154 -18.52 -1.03 -4.08
C GLY A 154 -17.08 -1.06 -3.54
N SER A 155 -16.57 0.05 -3.03
CA SER A 155 -15.19 0.27 -2.57
C SER A 155 -14.72 -0.71 -1.48
N ARG A 156 -15.64 -1.37 -0.77
CA ARG A 156 -15.33 -2.41 0.23
C ARG A 156 -15.21 -3.82 -0.37
N GLY A 157 -15.62 -4.01 -1.63
CA GLY A 157 -15.49 -5.27 -2.36
C GLY A 157 -14.06 -5.55 -2.84
N LEU A 158 -13.84 -6.73 -3.43
CA LEU A 158 -12.52 -7.15 -3.91
C LEU A 158 -11.96 -6.19 -4.96
N VAL A 159 -12.76 -5.92 -6.00
CA VAL A 159 -12.37 -5.04 -7.12
C VAL A 159 -12.27 -3.59 -6.65
N GLY A 160 -13.29 -3.08 -5.94
CA GLY A 160 -13.33 -1.68 -5.49
C GLY A 160 -12.17 -1.31 -4.55
N ARG A 161 -11.75 -2.22 -3.66
CA ARG A 161 -10.55 -2.00 -2.83
C ARG A 161 -9.27 -1.95 -3.65
N ALA A 162 -9.11 -2.86 -4.60
CA ALA A 162 -7.93 -2.90 -5.45
C ALA A 162 -7.84 -1.64 -6.34
N LEU A 163 -8.97 -1.22 -6.93
CA LEU A 163 -9.06 -0.01 -7.73
C LEU A 163 -8.80 1.25 -6.88
N SER A 164 -9.45 1.39 -5.72
CA SER A 164 -9.21 2.51 -4.81
C SER A 164 -7.73 2.62 -4.43
N ALA A 165 -7.09 1.49 -4.11
CA ALA A 165 -5.67 1.47 -3.79
C ALA A 165 -4.79 1.83 -4.99
N GLN A 166 -5.13 1.41 -6.20
CA GLN A 166 -4.39 1.76 -7.42
C GLN A 166 -4.53 3.25 -7.75
N LEU A 167 -5.74 3.80 -7.66
CA LEU A 167 -5.97 5.23 -7.89
C LEU A 167 -5.20 6.10 -6.91
N THR A 168 -5.21 5.75 -5.62
CA THR A 168 -4.47 6.51 -4.61
C THR A 168 -2.96 6.38 -4.78
N THR A 169 -2.43 5.21 -5.17
CA THR A 169 -1.00 5.06 -5.49
C THR A 169 -0.61 5.76 -6.81
N ALA A 170 -1.56 5.99 -7.71
CA ALA A 170 -1.38 6.84 -8.89
C ALA A 170 -1.35 8.35 -8.56
N GLY A 171 -1.82 8.74 -7.37
CA GLY A 171 -1.83 10.14 -6.91
C GLY A 171 -3.19 10.81 -6.99
N HIS A 172 -4.24 10.08 -7.33
CA HIS A 172 -5.62 10.58 -7.32
C HIS A 172 -6.24 10.53 -5.93
N GLU A 173 -7.22 11.38 -5.69
CA GLU A 173 -8.05 11.32 -4.49
C GLU A 173 -9.20 10.35 -4.69
N VAL A 174 -9.53 9.56 -3.66
CA VAL A 174 -10.60 8.57 -3.72
C VAL A 174 -11.62 8.82 -2.63
N ILE A 175 -12.86 9.09 -3.04
CA ILE A 175 -14.03 9.16 -2.16
C ILE A 175 -14.76 7.83 -2.25
N GLN A 176 -14.76 7.08 -1.15
CA GLN A 176 -15.47 5.80 -1.11
C GLN A 176 -16.96 6.04 -0.82
N LEU A 177 -17.82 5.62 -1.74
CA LEU A 177 -19.28 5.65 -1.54
C LEU A 177 -19.71 4.39 -0.79
N VAL A 178 -20.32 4.57 0.38
CA VAL A 178 -20.72 3.48 1.27
C VAL A 178 -22.19 3.59 1.65
N ARG A 179 -22.86 2.46 1.81
CA ARG A 179 -24.32 2.44 2.06
C ARG A 179 -24.72 2.84 3.47
N LYS A 180 -23.82 2.69 4.46
CA LYS A 180 -24.09 3.01 5.88
C LYS A 180 -22.79 3.24 6.63
N ASN A 181 -22.88 4.08 7.65
CA ASN A 181 -21.78 4.35 8.60
C ASN A 181 -20.50 4.81 7.88
N PRO A 182 -20.53 5.96 7.18
CA PRO A 182 -19.35 6.52 6.53
C PRO A 182 -18.31 6.91 7.57
N LYS A 183 -17.05 6.63 7.24
CA LYS A 183 -15.88 7.09 7.97
C LYS A 183 -15.38 8.41 7.36
N PRO A 184 -14.48 9.15 8.02
CA PRO A 184 -13.82 10.29 7.38
C PRO A 184 -13.25 9.92 6.01
N GLY A 185 -13.48 10.74 4.99
CA GLY A 185 -13.11 10.46 3.59
C GLY A 185 -14.07 9.54 2.83
N GLN A 186 -15.20 9.15 3.44
CA GLN A 186 -16.26 8.39 2.80
C GLN A 186 -17.54 9.23 2.75
N ARG A 187 -18.41 8.95 1.77
CA ARG A 187 -19.76 9.53 1.70
C ARG A 187 -20.80 8.42 1.76
N GLU A 188 -21.89 8.68 2.49
CA GLU A 188 -23.03 7.76 2.49
C GLU A 188 -23.79 7.89 1.17
N TRP A 189 -24.19 6.76 0.61
CA TRP A 189 -24.90 6.71 -0.66
C TRP A 189 -26.05 5.70 -0.61
N ASP A 190 -27.25 6.20 -0.82
CA ASP A 190 -28.45 5.38 -1.09
C ASP A 190 -28.74 5.42 -2.60
N PRO A 191 -28.63 4.28 -3.32
CA PRO A 191 -28.90 4.25 -4.76
C PRO A 191 -30.35 4.56 -5.13
N PHE A 192 -31.29 4.49 -4.18
CA PHE A 192 -32.70 4.79 -4.40
C PHE A 192 -33.08 6.22 -4.08
N SER A 193 -32.27 6.90 -3.28
CA SER A 193 -32.46 8.30 -2.85
C SER A 193 -31.12 8.98 -2.63
N PRO A 194 -30.36 9.21 -3.72
CA PRO A 194 -29.06 9.84 -3.61
C PRO A 194 -29.20 11.30 -3.16
N ASP A 195 -28.29 11.73 -2.29
CA ASP A 195 -28.16 13.13 -1.91
C ASP A 195 -27.79 13.94 -3.17
N PRO A 196 -28.46 15.07 -3.46
CA PRO A 196 -28.10 15.94 -4.59
C PRO A 196 -26.62 16.37 -4.59
N ASP A 197 -26.03 16.56 -3.40
CA ASP A 197 -24.64 17.02 -3.23
C ASP A 197 -23.63 15.86 -3.13
N LEU A 198 -24.10 14.62 -3.34
CA LEU A 198 -23.27 13.40 -3.20
C LEU A 198 -21.98 13.47 -4.01
N LEU A 199 -22.03 14.03 -5.21
CA LEU A 199 -20.91 14.09 -6.15
C LEU A 199 -20.24 15.48 -6.22
N ASP A 200 -20.50 16.37 -5.27
CA ASP A 200 -19.84 17.68 -5.25
C ASP A 200 -18.30 17.51 -5.16
N GLY A 201 -17.61 18.18 -6.10
CA GLY A 201 -16.15 18.12 -6.20
C GLY A 201 -15.61 16.76 -6.69
N VAL A 202 -16.45 15.94 -7.31
CA VAL A 202 -16.06 14.66 -7.93
C VAL A 202 -15.86 14.83 -9.43
N ASP A 203 -14.70 14.42 -9.94
CA ASP A 203 -14.41 14.45 -11.38
C ASP A 203 -14.90 13.18 -12.09
N VAL A 204 -14.82 12.03 -11.40
CA VAL A 204 -15.15 10.71 -11.98
C VAL A 204 -15.91 9.85 -10.98
N LEU A 205 -16.96 9.17 -11.44
CA LEU A 205 -17.71 8.15 -10.69
C LEU A 205 -17.48 6.76 -11.30
N VAL A 206 -17.13 5.78 -10.43
CA VAL A 206 -16.95 4.36 -10.78
C VAL A 206 -17.84 3.46 -9.91
#